data_ffa0467cbd042a24af0b3a150527d80a
#
_entry.id   ffa0467cbd042a24af0b3a150527d80a
#
_cell.length_a   1.000
_cell.length_b   1.000
_cell.length_c   1.000
_cell.angle_alpha   90.00
_cell.angle_beta   90.00
_cell.angle_gamma   90.00
#
_symmetry.space_group_name_H-M   'P 1'
#
loop_
_entity.id
_entity.type
_entity.pdbx_description
1 polymer ?
#
loop_
_entity_poly.entity_id
_entity_poly.type
_entity_poly.pdbx_seq_one_letter_code
_entity_poly.pdbx_strand_id
1 'polypeptide(L)'
;EADVVIGDFPIGYYPVDERSKEMKLGFDEGHSYSHYLLIEQAINALKGAGYAFLVVPSNIFTGDKVKQLEKFIATDTEMQAFLNLPTTLFKNEKARKSILILQKKQPQETKPVEVLLANIPDFKNPQQFQGFISELNQWMDTNHTKK
;
A
#
# COMPACT_ATOMS: atom_id res chain seq x y z
N GLU A 1 -10.49 -15.57 -6.99
CA GLU A 1 -9.78 -14.79 -5.97
C GLU A 1 -8.28 -15.04 -6.05
N ALA A 2 -7.49 -14.03 -5.76
CA ALA A 2 -6.04 -14.08 -5.93
C ALA A 2 -5.33 -14.24 -4.60
N ASP A 3 -4.14 -14.87 -4.65
CA ASP A 3 -3.24 -14.92 -3.49
C ASP A 3 -2.44 -13.63 -3.36
N VAL A 4 -2.08 -13.03 -4.49
CA VAL A 4 -1.26 -11.83 -4.56
C VAL A 4 -1.79 -10.91 -5.65
N VAL A 5 -1.83 -9.63 -5.36
CA VAL A 5 -2.12 -8.59 -6.35
C VAL A 5 -0.95 -7.62 -6.36
N ILE A 6 -0.49 -7.26 -7.55
CA ILE A 6 0.59 -6.29 -7.74
C ILE A 6 0.05 -5.20 -8.67
N GLY A 7 0.23 -3.95 -8.30
CA GLY A 7 -0.25 -2.85 -9.12
C GLY A 7 0.56 -1.58 -8.98
N ASP A 8 0.65 -0.83 -10.06
CA ASP A 8 1.22 0.53 -10.08
C ASP A 8 0.07 1.48 -10.37
N PHE A 9 -0.33 2.26 -9.38
CA PHE A 9 -1.56 3.04 -9.44
C PHE A 9 -1.29 4.47 -9.90
N PRO A 10 -2.12 4.96 -10.84
CA PRO A 10 -1.99 6.34 -11.31
C PRO A 10 -2.44 7.34 -10.23
N ILE A 11 -1.89 8.55 -10.32
CA ILE A 11 -2.34 9.67 -9.51
C ILE A 11 -3.45 10.37 -10.30
N GLY A 12 -4.59 10.63 -9.66
CA GLY A 12 -5.66 11.33 -10.32
C GLY A 12 -7.04 11.04 -9.71
N TYR A 13 -8.04 11.55 -10.40
CA TYR A 13 -9.42 11.40 -9.98
C TYR A 13 -10.15 10.42 -10.87
N TYR A 14 -11.06 9.67 -10.27
CA TYR A 14 -11.90 8.75 -11.01
C TYR A 14 -13.05 9.53 -11.65
N PRO A 15 -13.27 9.40 -12.96
CA PRO A 15 -14.23 10.27 -13.66
C PRO A 15 -15.71 9.89 -13.52
N VAL A 16 -16.02 8.69 -13.02
CA VAL A 16 -17.41 8.21 -12.94
C VAL A 16 -17.85 8.18 -11.46
N ASP A 17 -18.39 9.29 -10.99
CA ASP A 17 -18.74 9.48 -9.59
C ASP A 17 -19.78 8.48 -9.09
N GLU A 18 -20.77 8.13 -9.92
CA GLU A 18 -21.84 7.23 -9.50
C GLU A 18 -21.30 5.85 -9.13
N ARG A 19 -20.32 5.35 -9.87
CA ARG A 19 -19.70 4.07 -9.56
C ARG A 19 -18.84 4.14 -8.31
N SER A 20 -18.14 5.25 -8.13
CA SER A 20 -17.24 5.40 -6.99
C SER A 20 -18.00 5.49 -5.68
N LYS A 21 -19.20 6.03 -5.69
CA LYS A 21 -20.02 6.17 -4.46
C LYS A 21 -20.44 4.82 -3.88
N GLU A 22 -20.44 3.76 -4.67
CA GLU A 22 -20.74 2.43 -4.18
C GLU A 22 -19.58 1.80 -3.43
N MET A 23 -18.39 2.38 -3.52
CA MET A 23 -17.18 1.85 -2.91
C MET A 23 -16.91 2.54 -1.57
N LYS A 24 -16.28 1.80 -0.65
CA LYS A 24 -15.95 2.32 0.68
C LYS A 24 -15.02 3.53 0.61
N LEU A 25 -14.14 3.57 -0.39
CA LEU A 25 -13.19 4.66 -0.59
C LEU A 25 -13.67 5.68 -1.62
N GLY A 26 -14.92 5.57 -2.08
CA GLY A 26 -15.52 6.58 -2.91
C GLY A 26 -15.90 7.81 -2.11
N PHE A 27 -15.90 8.97 -2.75
CA PHE A 27 -16.28 10.23 -2.10
C PHE A 27 -17.75 10.52 -2.34
N ASP A 28 -18.42 11.05 -1.36
CA ASP A 28 -19.83 11.46 -1.47
C ASP A 28 -20.00 12.65 -2.40
N GLU A 29 -19.03 13.53 -2.41
CA GLU A 29 -19.03 14.72 -3.26
C GLU A 29 -17.71 14.81 -4.02
N GLY A 30 -17.79 15.22 -5.30
CA GLY A 30 -16.62 15.37 -6.16
C GLY A 30 -16.10 14.05 -6.67
N HIS A 31 -15.02 14.12 -7.43
CA HIS A 31 -14.38 12.93 -7.98
C HIS A 31 -13.55 12.22 -6.93
N SER A 32 -13.71 10.90 -6.86
CA SER A 32 -12.90 10.06 -5.97
C SER A 32 -11.48 9.93 -6.52
N TYR A 33 -10.52 9.68 -5.63
CA TYR A 33 -9.15 9.42 -6.07
C TYR A 33 -9.06 8.02 -6.69
N SER A 34 -8.51 7.95 -7.89
CA SER A 34 -8.36 6.66 -8.60
C SER A 34 -7.53 5.67 -7.80
N HIS A 35 -6.44 6.14 -7.18
CA HIS A 35 -5.58 5.24 -6.40
C HIS A 35 -6.29 4.71 -5.15
N TYR A 36 -7.22 5.46 -4.56
CA TYR A 36 -8.03 4.96 -3.44
C TYR A 36 -8.94 3.82 -3.90
N LEU A 37 -9.62 4.02 -5.02
CA LEU A 37 -10.55 3.02 -5.54
C LEU A 37 -9.81 1.75 -5.98
N LEU A 38 -8.63 1.91 -6.55
CA LEU A 38 -7.83 0.76 -6.97
C LEU A 38 -7.29 -0.04 -5.78
N ILE A 39 -6.97 0.63 -4.67
CA ILE A 39 -6.62 -0.08 -3.43
C ILE A 39 -7.79 -0.97 -3.00
N GLU A 40 -8.98 -0.41 -2.96
CA GLU A 40 -10.16 -1.18 -2.57
C GLU A 40 -10.41 -2.36 -3.50
N GLN A 41 -10.30 -2.15 -4.82
CA GLN A 41 -10.44 -3.23 -5.79
C GLN A 41 -9.39 -4.31 -5.61
N ALA A 42 -8.14 -3.91 -5.35
CA ALA A 42 -7.05 -4.88 -5.13
C ALA A 42 -7.35 -5.77 -3.92
N ILE A 43 -7.80 -5.17 -2.82
CA ILE A 43 -8.12 -5.92 -1.62
C ILE A 43 -9.32 -6.83 -1.85
N ASN A 44 -10.34 -6.34 -2.56
CA ASN A 44 -11.52 -7.16 -2.86
C ASN A 44 -11.19 -8.36 -3.75
N ALA A 45 -10.15 -8.26 -4.58
CA ALA A 45 -9.73 -9.35 -5.45
C ALA A 45 -8.94 -10.43 -4.71
N LEU A 46 -8.49 -10.16 -3.49
CA LEU A 46 -7.66 -11.09 -2.73
C LEU A 46 -8.51 -12.08 -1.93
N LYS A 47 -7.96 -13.28 -1.75
CA LYS A 47 -8.42 -14.20 -0.73
C LYS A 47 -8.06 -13.66 0.65
N GLY A 48 -8.72 -14.13 1.69
CA GLY A 48 -8.27 -13.85 3.06
C GLY A 48 -6.83 -14.24 3.23
N ALA A 49 -6.05 -13.39 3.90
CA ALA A 49 -4.61 -13.53 4.09
C ALA A 49 -3.77 -13.33 2.83
N GLY A 50 -4.37 -12.96 1.70
CA GLY A 50 -3.63 -12.60 0.49
C GLY A 50 -2.93 -11.25 0.63
N TYR A 51 -1.91 -11.02 -0.20
CA TYR A 51 -1.09 -9.82 -0.13
C TYR A 51 -1.26 -8.95 -1.36
N ALA A 52 -1.29 -7.64 -1.13
CA ALA A 52 -1.25 -6.64 -2.19
C ALA A 52 0.05 -5.85 -2.09
N PHE A 53 0.76 -5.75 -3.21
CA PHE A 53 1.99 -4.97 -3.36
C PHE A 53 1.67 -3.83 -4.34
N LEU A 54 1.51 -2.62 -3.80
CA LEU A 54 0.94 -1.51 -4.56
C LEU A 54 1.93 -0.36 -4.61
N VAL A 55 2.23 0.11 -5.82
CA VAL A 55 3.02 1.33 -6.00
C VAL A 55 2.04 2.50 -5.99
N VAL A 56 2.18 3.36 -5.00
CA VAL A 56 1.23 4.44 -4.72
C VAL A 56 1.98 5.75 -4.56
N PRO A 57 1.28 6.91 -4.67
CA PRO A 57 1.93 8.19 -4.37
C PRO A 57 2.48 8.20 -2.94
N SER A 58 3.68 8.75 -2.75
CA SER A 58 4.30 8.78 -1.42
C SER A 58 3.51 9.60 -0.42
N ASN A 59 2.72 10.56 -0.89
CA ASN A 59 1.89 11.40 -0.03
C ASN A 59 0.48 10.84 0.21
N ILE A 60 0.27 9.54 -0.03
CA ILE A 60 -1.06 8.94 0.05
C ILE A 60 -1.69 9.10 1.45
N PHE A 61 -0.87 9.18 2.49
CA PHE A 61 -1.36 9.34 3.86
C PHE A 61 -1.43 10.79 4.32
N THR A 62 -1.36 11.74 3.40
CA THR A 62 -1.56 13.16 3.70
C THR A 62 -2.79 13.65 2.95
N GLY A 63 -3.37 14.75 3.41
CA GLY A 63 -4.51 15.34 2.75
C GLY A 63 -5.79 15.20 3.56
N ASP A 64 -6.86 15.76 3.01
CA ASP A 64 -8.12 15.88 3.73
C ASP A 64 -8.96 14.61 3.76
N LYS A 65 -8.70 13.67 2.86
CA LYS A 65 -9.45 12.40 2.79
C LYS A 65 -8.70 11.22 3.40
N VAL A 66 -7.59 11.46 4.05
CA VAL A 66 -6.73 10.39 4.58
C VAL A 66 -7.45 9.54 5.64
N LYS A 67 -8.35 10.13 6.41
CA LYS A 67 -9.06 9.39 7.46
C LYS A 67 -9.90 8.25 6.90
N GLN A 68 -10.53 8.46 5.75
CA GLN A 68 -11.32 7.43 5.08
C GLN A 68 -10.43 6.27 4.65
N LEU A 69 -9.26 6.58 4.08
CA LEU A 69 -8.29 5.56 3.68
C LEU A 69 -7.75 4.81 4.89
N GLU A 70 -7.37 5.53 5.95
CA GLU A 70 -6.86 4.91 7.17
C GLU A 70 -7.88 3.95 7.78
N LYS A 71 -9.14 4.36 7.80
CA LYS A 71 -10.22 3.50 8.31
C LYS A 71 -10.35 2.22 7.49
N PHE A 72 -10.31 2.35 6.17
CA PHE A 72 -10.39 1.17 5.29
C PHE A 72 -9.23 0.22 5.54
N ILE A 73 -8.02 0.76 5.58
CA ILE A 73 -6.82 -0.06 5.80
C ILE A 73 -6.90 -0.76 7.16
N ALA A 74 -7.30 -0.05 8.21
CA ALA A 74 -7.38 -0.63 9.55
C ALA A 74 -8.48 -1.69 9.67
N THR A 75 -9.56 -1.53 8.91
CA THR A 75 -10.73 -2.40 9.01
C THR A 75 -10.57 -3.66 8.15
N ASP A 76 -10.12 -3.50 6.92
CA ASP A 76 -10.15 -4.56 5.92
C ASP A 76 -8.79 -5.23 5.73
N THR A 77 -7.70 -4.63 6.23
CA THR A 77 -6.35 -5.13 5.99
C THR A 77 -5.49 -5.06 7.25
N GLU A 78 -4.34 -5.76 7.18
CA GLU A 78 -3.20 -5.54 8.08
C GLU A 78 -2.09 -4.90 7.26
N MET A 79 -1.70 -3.69 7.62
CA MET A 79 -0.61 -3.01 6.92
C MET A 79 0.71 -3.68 7.28
N GLN A 80 1.48 -4.07 6.26
CA GLN A 80 2.74 -4.77 6.44
C GLN A 80 3.93 -3.84 6.33
N ALA A 81 3.92 -2.98 5.31
CA ALA A 81 5.07 -2.10 5.05
C ALA A 81 4.68 -0.91 4.20
N PHE A 82 5.44 0.15 4.35
CA PHE A 82 5.38 1.32 3.47
C PHE A 82 6.82 1.72 3.16
N LEU A 83 7.24 1.46 1.91
CA LEU A 83 8.63 1.57 1.51
C LEU A 83 8.76 2.68 0.47
N ASN A 84 9.44 3.76 0.84
CA ASN A 84 9.66 4.86 -0.11
C ASN A 84 10.70 4.44 -1.15
N LEU A 85 10.36 4.60 -2.42
CA LEU A 85 11.30 4.34 -3.51
C LEU A 85 12.38 5.44 -3.53
N PRO A 86 13.56 5.14 -4.09
CA PRO A 86 14.64 6.13 -4.14
C PRO A 86 14.19 7.42 -4.81
N THR A 87 14.49 8.55 -4.20
CA THR A 87 14.09 9.86 -4.72
C THR A 87 14.68 10.15 -6.09
N THR A 88 15.80 9.52 -6.40
CA THR A 88 16.49 9.68 -7.69
C THR A 88 15.69 9.16 -8.88
N LEU A 89 14.65 8.35 -8.62
CA LEU A 89 13.78 7.82 -9.68
C LEU A 89 12.74 8.83 -10.15
N PHE A 90 12.57 9.94 -9.45
CA PHE A 90 11.47 10.87 -9.71
C PHE A 90 11.98 12.27 -9.96
N LYS A 91 11.26 13.00 -10.84
CA LYS A 91 11.65 14.37 -11.23
C LYS A 91 11.48 15.38 -10.12
N ASN A 92 10.48 15.19 -9.27
CA ASN A 92 10.18 16.13 -8.20
C ASN A 92 9.45 15.42 -7.07
N GLU A 93 9.23 16.14 -5.99
CA GLU A 93 8.59 15.62 -4.80
C GLU A 93 7.17 15.09 -5.04
N LYS A 94 6.43 15.78 -5.88
CA LYS A 94 5.03 15.39 -6.15
C LYS A 94 4.92 14.09 -6.93
N ALA A 95 5.97 13.74 -7.68
CA ALA A 95 6.00 12.52 -8.49
C ALA A 95 6.47 11.29 -7.72
N ARG A 96 6.92 11.46 -6.47
CA ARG A 96 7.48 10.36 -5.68
C ARG A 96 6.44 9.30 -5.38
N LYS A 97 6.89 8.05 -5.44
CA LYS A 97 6.04 6.89 -5.16
C LYS A 97 6.67 6.00 -4.10
N SER A 98 5.83 5.21 -3.49
CA SER A 98 6.22 4.25 -2.45
C SER A 98 5.52 2.93 -2.70
N ILE A 99 6.05 1.87 -2.10
CA ILE A 99 5.42 0.56 -2.16
C ILE A 99 4.63 0.36 -0.87
N LEU A 100 3.33 0.18 -1.00
CA LEU A 100 2.44 -0.13 0.10
C LEU A 100 2.14 -1.63 0.06
N ILE A 101 2.42 -2.32 1.16
CA ILE A 101 2.17 -3.76 1.26
C ILE A 101 1.07 -3.97 2.29
N LEU A 102 -0.04 -4.56 1.84
CA LEU A 102 -1.21 -4.83 2.66
C LEU A 102 -1.53 -6.33 2.62
N GLN A 103 -1.99 -6.86 3.73
CA GLN A 103 -2.52 -8.21 3.79
C GLN A 103 -4.00 -8.13 4.08
N LYS A 104 -4.82 -8.82 3.29
CA LYS A 104 -6.26 -8.83 3.53
C LYS A 104 -6.58 -9.60 4.81
N LYS A 105 -7.41 -9.02 5.66
CA LYS A 105 -7.81 -9.68 6.90
C LYS A 105 -8.63 -10.93 6.62
N GLN A 106 -8.48 -11.89 7.51
CA GLN A 106 -9.30 -13.08 7.54
C GLN A 106 -10.34 -12.95 8.66
N PRO A 107 -11.44 -13.73 8.58
CA PRO A 107 -12.40 -13.75 9.68
C PRO A 107 -11.78 -14.21 11.00
N GLN A 108 -10.74 -15.02 10.94
CA GLN A 108 -10.05 -15.49 12.14
C GLN A 108 -9.09 -14.43 12.64
N GLU A 109 -8.87 -14.45 13.95
CA GLU A 109 -7.96 -13.51 14.57
C GLU A 109 -6.53 -13.67 14.05
N THR A 110 -5.92 -12.56 13.66
CA THR A 110 -4.55 -12.54 13.19
C THR A 110 -3.68 -11.83 14.21
N LYS A 111 -2.39 -12.22 14.26
CA LYS A 111 -1.43 -11.53 15.12
C LYS A 111 -1.11 -10.17 14.52
N PRO A 112 -1.03 -9.13 15.36
CA PRO A 112 -0.56 -7.84 14.88
C PRO A 112 0.87 -7.96 14.35
N VAL A 113 1.16 -7.22 13.30
CA VAL A 113 2.47 -7.22 12.67
C VAL A 113 3.08 -5.84 12.87
N GLU A 114 4.37 -5.81 13.17
CA GLU A 114 5.10 -4.55 13.21
C GLU A 114 5.22 -4.03 11.79
N VAL A 115 4.74 -2.81 11.56
CA VAL A 115 4.77 -2.21 10.23
C VAL A 115 6.18 -1.77 9.90
N LEU A 116 6.70 -2.19 8.75
CA LEU A 116 8.02 -1.77 8.29
C LEU A 116 7.91 -0.45 7.53
N LEU A 117 8.49 0.60 8.07
CA LEU A 117 8.57 1.91 7.42
C LEU A 117 10.03 2.14 7.06
N ALA A 118 10.33 2.25 5.77
CA ALA A 118 11.72 2.36 5.34
C ALA A 118 11.85 3.12 4.02
N ASN A 119 13.06 3.59 3.75
CA ASN A 119 13.43 4.18 2.47
C ASN A 119 14.30 3.18 1.73
N ILE A 120 13.92 2.83 0.52
CA ILE A 120 14.74 1.95 -0.33
C ILE A 120 15.91 2.76 -0.85
N PRO A 121 17.16 2.30 -0.64
CA PRO A 121 18.34 3.03 -1.12
C PRO A 121 18.42 3.06 -2.64
N ASP A 122 19.19 4.01 -3.15
CA ASP A 122 19.47 4.11 -4.58
C ASP A 122 20.09 2.79 -5.07
N PHE A 123 19.57 2.28 -6.18
CA PHE A 123 20.02 1.02 -6.77
C PHE A 123 21.46 1.09 -7.25
N LYS A 124 22.01 2.29 -7.42
CA LYS A 124 23.39 2.49 -7.83
C LYS A 124 24.38 2.31 -6.68
N ASN A 125 23.92 2.15 -5.46
CA ASN A 125 24.77 1.90 -4.30
C ASN A 125 24.54 0.47 -3.80
N PRO A 126 25.36 -0.50 -4.27
CA PRO A 126 25.13 -1.91 -3.93
C PRO A 126 25.23 -2.23 -2.44
N GLN A 127 26.12 -1.55 -1.72
CA GLN A 127 26.31 -1.81 -0.30
C GLN A 127 25.09 -1.40 0.52
N GLN A 128 24.55 -0.21 0.25
CA GLN A 128 23.38 0.27 0.94
C GLN A 128 22.17 -0.59 0.60
N PHE A 129 22.04 -0.99 -0.66
CA PHE A 129 20.94 -1.83 -1.09
C PHE A 129 21.00 -3.19 -0.42
N GLN A 130 22.17 -3.79 -0.32
CA GLN A 130 22.35 -5.06 0.39
C GLN A 130 21.99 -4.94 1.87
N GLY A 131 22.37 -3.82 2.50
CA GLY A 131 21.98 -3.55 3.88
C GLY A 131 20.49 -3.48 4.05
N PHE A 132 19.79 -2.84 3.11
CA PHE A 132 18.34 -2.76 3.13
C PHE A 132 17.71 -4.15 2.99
N ILE A 133 18.22 -4.97 2.05
CA ILE A 133 17.71 -6.34 1.86
C ILE A 133 17.88 -7.17 3.13
N SER A 134 19.01 -7.00 3.83
CA SER A 134 19.24 -7.70 5.09
C SER A 134 18.22 -7.29 6.15
N GLU A 135 17.93 -6.00 6.26
CA GLU A 135 16.92 -5.50 7.20
C GLU A 135 15.54 -6.04 6.85
N LEU A 136 15.21 -6.08 5.57
CA LEU A 136 13.93 -6.60 5.10
C LEU A 136 13.79 -8.07 5.46
N ASN A 137 14.83 -8.86 5.22
CA ASN A 137 14.82 -10.28 5.56
C ASN A 137 14.68 -10.50 7.06
N GLN A 138 15.35 -9.68 7.86
CA GLN A 138 15.25 -9.76 9.31
C GLN A 138 13.84 -9.43 9.78
N TRP A 139 13.22 -8.40 9.21
CA TRP A 139 11.84 -8.05 9.52
C TRP A 139 10.89 -9.19 9.16
N MET A 140 11.07 -9.80 8.00
CA MET A 140 10.25 -10.93 7.58
C MET A 140 10.40 -12.11 8.52
N ASP A 141 11.63 -12.44 8.93
CA ASP A 141 11.88 -13.52 9.87
C ASP A 141 11.20 -13.27 11.21
N THR A 142 11.23 -12.02 11.68
CA THR A 142 10.63 -11.67 12.96
C THR A 142 9.10 -11.72 12.92
N ASN A 143 8.49 -11.28 11.83
CA ASN A 143 7.04 -11.07 11.75
C ASN A 143 6.31 -12.17 11.00
N HIS A 144 7.01 -12.96 10.18
CA HIS A 144 6.39 -13.97 9.33
C HIS A 144 7.07 -15.34 9.42
N THR A 145 7.86 -15.54 10.49
CA THR A 145 8.49 -16.85 10.68
C THR A 145 7.43 -17.91 10.86
N LYS A 146 7.61 -19.00 10.12
CA LYS A 146 6.76 -20.13 10.32
C LYS A 146 7.15 -20.84 11.54
N LYS A 147 6.31 -21.40 12.11
CA LYS A 147 6.70 -22.09 13.29
C LYS A 147 6.67 -23.52 13.12
#